data_9f5de05a97fe513ae6798f0385669327
#
_entry.id   9f5de05a97fe513ae6798f0385669327
#
_cell.length_a   1.000
_cell.length_b   1.000
_cell.length_c   1.000
_cell.angle_alpha   90.00
_cell.angle_beta   90.00
_cell.angle_gamma   90.00
#
_symmetry.space_group_name_H-M   'P 1'
#
loop_
_entity.id
_entity.type
_entity.pdbx_description
1 polymer ?
#
loop_
_entity_poly.entity_id
_entity_poly.type
_entity_poly.pdbx_seq_one_letter_code
_entity_poly.pdbx_strand_id
1 'polypeptide(L)'
;MKKILESGIMQTLIANLIVGYLKFCYKTTKWQVENQDAVEVIWAGKGPVVLMFWHGRLHLGHASWPRDRAQPVCVLASMSKSGDVSVKINTHFGYHSIRGSSAKKSDPGKNKGGAQAFRDLIRWIRGDGNGGRCVAMTPDGPRGPARVMTEGSLKLSQMSEAPIVVLGQSTKTYIEFNSWDRMRIPLPFTTGAMVWGVLPAVPTHTDDTAMEALRLQAEQALTGVTDRADTLLGLRP
;
A
#
# COMPACT_ATOMS: atom_id res chain seq x y z
N MET A 1 -26.06 5.36 -18.89
CA MET A 1 -24.67 4.91 -18.69
C MET A 1 -24.18 5.03 -17.24
N LYS A 2 -24.21 6.20 -16.58
CA LYS A 2 -23.74 6.36 -15.16
C LYS A 2 -24.38 5.37 -14.17
N LYS A 3 -25.70 5.17 -14.19
CA LYS A 3 -26.42 4.23 -13.30
C LYS A 3 -26.03 2.76 -13.51
N ILE A 4 -25.69 2.35 -14.74
CA ILE A 4 -25.26 0.98 -15.05
C ILE A 4 -23.87 0.70 -14.49
N LEU A 5 -22.94 1.63 -14.64
CA LEU A 5 -21.59 1.55 -14.06
C LEU A 5 -21.58 1.58 -12.52
N GLU A 6 -22.66 2.11 -11.92
CA GLU A 6 -22.86 2.17 -10.47
C GLU A 6 -23.54 0.93 -9.89
N SER A 7 -24.00 -0.02 -10.74
CA SER A 7 -24.61 -1.25 -10.26
C SER A 7 -23.57 -2.19 -9.61
N GLY A 8 -23.97 -2.87 -8.54
CA GLY A 8 -23.08 -3.79 -7.83
C GLY A 8 -22.52 -4.92 -8.72
N ILE A 9 -23.30 -5.36 -9.73
CA ILE A 9 -22.89 -6.37 -10.71
C ILE A 9 -21.78 -5.82 -11.61
N MET A 10 -21.95 -4.61 -12.16
CA MET A 10 -20.97 -3.99 -13.04
C MET A 10 -19.64 -3.71 -12.29
N GLN A 11 -19.72 -3.22 -11.05
CA GLN A 11 -18.53 -3.04 -10.20
C GLN A 11 -17.80 -4.37 -9.96
N THR A 12 -18.53 -5.48 -9.77
CA THR A 12 -17.91 -6.80 -9.60
C THR A 12 -17.25 -7.28 -10.89
N LEU A 13 -17.89 -7.09 -12.05
CA LEU A 13 -17.30 -7.41 -13.35
C LEU A 13 -16.01 -6.60 -13.59
N ILE A 14 -16.04 -5.29 -13.34
CA ILE A 14 -14.87 -4.42 -13.47
C ILE A 14 -13.75 -4.89 -12.52
N ALA A 15 -14.06 -5.18 -11.26
CA ALA A 15 -13.08 -5.67 -10.30
C ALA A 15 -12.45 -6.99 -10.76
N ASN A 16 -13.25 -7.94 -11.27
CA ASN A 16 -12.75 -9.22 -11.79
C ASN A 16 -11.81 -9.03 -12.98
N LEU A 17 -12.17 -8.14 -13.92
CA LEU A 17 -11.33 -7.83 -15.08
C LEU A 17 -9.99 -7.21 -14.63
N ILE A 18 -10.02 -6.23 -13.72
CA ILE A 18 -8.80 -5.60 -13.19
C ILE A 18 -7.93 -6.64 -12.48
N VAL A 19 -8.50 -7.46 -11.62
CA VAL A 19 -7.77 -8.51 -10.89
C VAL A 19 -7.17 -9.53 -11.85
N GLY A 20 -7.96 -9.99 -12.83
CA GLY A 20 -7.48 -10.92 -13.87
C GLY A 20 -6.30 -10.34 -14.65
N TYR A 21 -6.43 -9.09 -15.07
CA TYR A 21 -5.38 -8.35 -15.78
C TYR A 21 -4.11 -8.19 -14.94
N LEU A 22 -4.23 -7.73 -13.69
CA LEU A 22 -3.07 -7.54 -12.81
C LEU A 22 -2.35 -8.86 -12.49
N LYS A 23 -3.11 -9.94 -12.23
CA LYS A 23 -2.54 -11.29 -12.05
C LYS A 23 -1.84 -11.78 -13.31
N PHE A 24 -2.40 -11.51 -14.48
CA PHE A 24 -1.78 -11.84 -15.76
C PHE A 24 -0.49 -11.07 -15.99
N CYS A 25 -0.49 -9.75 -15.78
CA CYS A 25 0.72 -8.93 -15.85
C CYS A 25 1.79 -9.44 -14.88
N TYR A 26 1.43 -9.71 -13.63
CA TYR A 26 2.36 -10.21 -12.63
C TYR A 26 3.01 -11.55 -13.04
N LYS A 27 2.21 -12.51 -13.53
CA LYS A 27 2.68 -13.83 -13.96
C LYS A 27 3.56 -13.80 -15.20
N THR A 28 3.33 -12.84 -16.12
CA THR A 28 4.09 -12.71 -17.37
C THR A 28 5.28 -11.75 -17.26
N THR A 29 5.47 -11.12 -16.12
CA THR A 29 6.61 -10.25 -15.82
C THR A 29 7.77 -11.09 -15.27
N LYS A 30 8.98 -10.89 -15.82
CA LYS A 30 10.21 -11.45 -15.28
C LYS A 30 10.74 -10.54 -14.20
N TRP A 31 10.62 -10.96 -12.94
CA TRP A 31 10.96 -10.14 -11.80
C TRP A 31 12.42 -10.23 -11.39
N GLN A 32 13.03 -9.07 -11.15
CA GLN A 32 14.27 -8.90 -10.40
C GLN A 32 13.89 -8.45 -8.99
N VAL A 33 14.38 -9.13 -7.97
CA VAL A 33 14.01 -8.83 -6.58
C VAL A 33 15.28 -8.56 -5.78
N GLU A 34 15.32 -7.41 -5.10
CA GLU A 34 16.42 -7.05 -4.19
C GLU A 34 15.93 -6.98 -2.74
N ASN A 35 16.78 -7.39 -1.80
CA ASN A 35 16.60 -7.33 -0.35
C ASN A 35 15.39 -8.12 0.20
N GLN A 36 14.93 -9.15 -0.52
CA GLN A 36 13.79 -9.96 -0.08
C GLN A 36 14.07 -10.69 1.24
N ASP A 37 15.31 -11.12 1.47
CA ASP A 37 15.71 -11.86 2.67
C ASP A 37 15.36 -11.11 3.95
N ALA A 38 15.54 -9.77 3.97
CA ALA A 38 15.19 -8.93 5.11
C ALA A 38 13.69 -8.96 5.43
N VAL A 39 12.85 -9.07 4.40
CA VAL A 39 11.39 -9.12 4.57
C VAL A 39 10.91 -10.54 4.88
N GLU A 40 11.63 -11.57 4.41
CA GLU A 40 11.31 -12.96 4.75
C GLU A 40 11.41 -13.23 6.25
N VAL A 41 12.34 -12.59 6.96
CA VAL A 41 12.42 -12.62 8.42
C VAL A 41 11.14 -12.05 9.05
N ILE A 42 10.61 -10.95 8.51
CA ILE A 42 9.34 -10.34 8.97
C ILE A 42 8.17 -11.30 8.72
N TRP A 43 8.11 -11.93 7.54
CA TRP A 43 7.06 -12.91 7.22
C TRP A 43 7.11 -14.13 8.12
N ALA A 44 8.30 -14.66 8.39
CA ALA A 44 8.50 -15.82 9.25
C ALA A 44 8.15 -15.53 10.71
N GLY A 45 8.45 -14.32 11.19
CA GLY A 45 8.17 -13.91 12.57
C GLY A 45 6.69 -13.73 12.89
N LYS A 46 5.80 -13.65 11.88
CA LYS A 46 4.35 -13.51 12.05
C LYS A 46 3.91 -12.37 12.99
N GLY A 47 4.79 -11.41 13.25
CA GLY A 47 4.47 -10.21 14.03
C GLY A 47 3.64 -9.19 13.23
N PRO A 48 3.19 -8.10 13.88
CA PRO A 48 2.53 -6.99 13.20
C PRO A 48 3.51 -6.31 12.24
N VAL A 49 2.99 -5.76 11.12
CA VAL A 49 3.82 -5.05 10.13
C VAL A 49 3.04 -3.98 9.38
N VAL A 50 3.66 -2.83 9.16
CA VAL A 50 3.14 -1.78 8.26
C VAL A 50 3.87 -1.89 6.93
N LEU A 51 3.15 -2.20 5.85
CA LEU A 51 3.69 -2.22 4.49
C LEU A 51 3.38 -0.88 3.81
N MET A 52 4.39 -0.27 3.21
CA MET A 52 4.23 1.00 2.49
C MET A 52 4.74 0.92 1.06
N PHE A 53 3.99 1.52 0.16
CA PHE A 53 4.39 1.79 -1.23
C PHE A 53 3.69 3.07 -1.71
N TRP A 54 4.24 3.76 -2.70
CA TRP A 54 3.63 4.98 -3.23
C TRP A 54 2.32 4.71 -3.97
N HIS A 55 1.35 5.62 -3.88
CA HIS A 55 0.03 5.47 -4.50
C HIS A 55 0.13 5.26 -6.02
N GLY A 56 1.04 5.95 -6.69
CA GLY A 56 1.30 5.77 -8.12
C GLY A 56 1.86 4.40 -8.53
N ARG A 57 2.20 3.53 -7.57
CA ARG A 57 2.73 2.18 -7.78
C ARG A 57 1.84 1.06 -7.23
N LEU A 58 0.61 1.38 -6.80
CA LEU A 58 -0.23 0.45 -6.03
C LEU A 58 -0.67 -0.81 -6.80
N HIS A 59 -0.74 -0.76 -8.14
CA HIS A 59 -1.35 -1.83 -8.92
C HIS A 59 -0.59 -3.18 -8.90
N LEU A 60 0.71 -3.18 -8.66
CA LEU A 60 1.47 -4.41 -8.49
C LEU A 60 1.62 -4.83 -7.03
N GLY A 61 1.36 -3.92 -6.07
CA GLY A 61 1.46 -4.18 -4.64
C GLY A 61 0.62 -5.36 -4.17
N HIS A 62 -0.55 -5.56 -4.77
CA HIS A 62 -1.44 -6.67 -4.44
C HIS A 62 -0.83 -8.06 -4.71
N ALA A 63 0.09 -8.19 -5.67
CA ALA A 63 0.67 -9.47 -6.04
C ALA A 63 2.03 -9.74 -5.39
N SER A 64 2.65 -8.73 -4.76
CA SER A 64 3.98 -8.82 -4.18
C SER A 64 4.01 -9.47 -2.79
N TRP A 65 2.88 -9.48 -2.05
CA TRP A 65 2.81 -10.04 -0.69
C TRP A 65 2.35 -11.50 -0.72
N PRO A 66 3.19 -12.47 -0.30
CA PRO A 66 2.89 -13.90 -0.42
C PRO A 66 1.89 -14.34 0.66
N ARG A 67 0.69 -14.72 0.23
CA ARG A 67 -0.43 -15.06 1.13
C ARG A 67 -0.25 -16.37 1.90
N ASP A 68 0.55 -17.27 1.38
CA ASP A 68 0.81 -18.59 1.93
C ASP A 68 1.82 -18.57 3.08
N ARG A 69 2.69 -17.57 3.13
CA ARG A 69 3.78 -17.50 4.09
C ARG A 69 3.89 -16.16 4.85
N ALA A 70 3.20 -15.11 4.42
CA ALA A 70 3.18 -13.82 5.10
C ALA A 70 1.90 -13.59 5.91
N GLN A 71 1.86 -12.47 6.63
CA GLN A 71 0.70 -12.08 7.45
C GLN A 71 -0.52 -11.74 6.59
N PRO A 72 -1.75 -11.96 7.08
CA PRO A 72 -2.97 -11.44 6.47
C PRO A 72 -2.92 -9.93 6.32
N VAL A 73 -3.36 -9.41 5.17
CA VAL A 73 -3.27 -7.99 4.82
C VAL A 73 -4.62 -7.29 4.97
N CYS A 74 -4.59 -6.07 5.52
CA CYS A 74 -5.67 -5.10 5.45
C CYS A 74 -5.22 -3.85 4.69
N VAL A 75 -6.13 -3.28 3.91
CA VAL A 75 -5.94 -2.03 3.17
C VAL A 75 -7.00 -1.01 3.60
N LEU A 76 -6.60 0.24 3.78
CA LEU A 76 -7.54 1.34 4.01
C LEU A 76 -8.20 1.75 2.69
N ALA A 77 -9.52 1.61 2.60
CA ALA A 77 -10.29 1.97 1.43
C ALA A 77 -11.13 3.23 1.66
N SER A 78 -11.21 4.10 0.67
CA SER A 78 -12.02 5.32 0.73
C SER A 78 -13.51 5.01 0.90
N MET A 79 -14.26 5.91 1.58
CA MET A 79 -15.72 5.86 1.71
C MET A 79 -16.47 6.22 0.41
N SER A 80 -15.78 6.54 -0.67
CA SER A 80 -16.37 6.90 -1.97
C SER A 80 -16.81 5.67 -2.77
N LYS A 81 -17.59 5.88 -3.83
CA LYS A 81 -18.00 4.82 -4.77
C LYS A 81 -16.80 4.13 -5.45
N SER A 82 -15.71 4.86 -5.72
CA SER A 82 -14.47 4.25 -6.20
C SER A 82 -13.84 3.33 -5.15
N GLY A 83 -13.99 3.64 -3.87
CA GLY A 83 -13.60 2.77 -2.78
C GLY A 83 -14.38 1.43 -2.75
N ASP A 84 -15.63 1.38 -3.26
CA ASP A 84 -16.39 0.13 -3.37
C ASP A 84 -15.73 -0.84 -4.36
N VAL A 85 -15.24 -0.33 -5.48
CA VAL A 85 -14.48 -1.14 -6.46
C VAL A 85 -13.15 -1.59 -5.84
N SER A 86 -12.45 -0.71 -5.12
CA SER A 86 -11.19 -1.07 -4.43
C SER A 86 -11.40 -2.18 -3.41
N VAL A 87 -12.48 -2.14 -2.62
CA VAL A 87 -12.83 -3.21 -1.67
C VAL A 87 -13.02 -4.54 -2.40
N LYS A 88 -13.73 -4.55 -3.54
CA LYS A 88 -13.94 -5.76 -4.34
C LYS A 88 -12.61 -6.31 -4.89
N ILE A 89 -11.73 -5.44 -5.39
CA ILE A 89 -10.38 -5.82 -5.85
C ILE A 89 -9.59 -6.43 -4.69
N ASN A 90 -9.55 -5.78 -3.53
CA ASN A 90 -8.86 -6.28 -2.34
C ASN A 90 -9.37 -7.67 -1.93
N THR A 91 -10.70 -7.86 -1.90
CA THR A 91 -11.32 -9.15 -1.57
C THR A 91 -10.88 -10.26 -2.52
N HIS A 92 -10.78 -9.99 -3.82
CA HIS A 92 -10.31 -10.97 -4.81
C HIS A 92 -8.81 -11.31 -4.66
N PHE A 93 -8.02 -10.39 -4.11
CA PHE A 93 -6.65 -10.66 -3.69
C PHE A 93 -6.57 -11.30 -2.29
N GLY A 94 -7.71 -11.48 -1.62
CA GLY A 94 -7.83 -12.05 -0.27
C GLY A 94 -7.38 -11.09 0.82
N TYR A 95 -7.47 -9.79 0.56
CA TYR A 95 -7.16 -8.75 1.52
C TYR A 95 -8.42 -8.27 2.22
N HIS A 96 -8.30 -7.97 3.49
CA HIS A 96 -9.32 -7.26 4.26
C HIS A 96 -9.33 -5.77 3.88
N SER A 97 -10.46 -5.12 4.05
CA SER A 97 -10.57 -3.67 3.83
C SER A 97 -11.27 -3.01 4.99
N ILE A 98 -10.64 -1.98 5.54
CA ILE A 98 -11.26 -1.06 6.49
C ILE A 98 -11.64 0.21 5.73
N ARG A 99 -12.89 0.68 5.93
CA ARG A 99 -13.41 1.85 5.24
C ARG A 99 -13.17 3.11 6.08
N GLY A 100 -12.54 4.11 5.47
CA GLY A 100 -12.31 5.38 6.12
C GLY A 100 -11.60 6.38 5.22
N SER A 101 -11.54 7.62 5.66
CA SER A 101 -10.72 8.64 5.00
C SER A 101 -10.25 9.66 6.02
N SER A 102 -9.06 10.21 5.84
CA SER A 102 -8.59 11.35 6.62
C SER A 102 -9.52 12.56 6.43
N ALA A 103 -9.72 13.33 7.49
CA ALA A 103 -10.42 14.61 7.41
C ALA A 103 -9.73 15.54 6.41
N LYS A 104 -10.50 16.41 5.74
CA LYS A 104 -9.91 17.51 4.98
C LYS A 104 -9.31 18.50 5.97
N LYS A 105 -8.07 18.96 5.76
CA LYS A 105 -7.48 20.07 6.55
C LYS A 105 -8.39 21.32 6.57
N SER A 106 -9.20 21.54 5.53
CA SER A 106 -10.12 22.67 5.38
C SER A 106 -11.47 22.51 6.11
N ASP A 107 -11.79 21.31 6.64
CA ASP A 107 -13.07 21.06 7.34
C ASP A 107 -12.90 19.93 8.37
N PRO A 108 -12.28 20.24 9.55
CA PRO A 108 -12.04 19.25 10.61
C PRO A 108 -13.35 18.65 11.18
N GLY A 109 -14.47 19.35 11.07
CA GLY A 109 -15.78 18.90 11.57
C GLY A 109 -16.41 17.78 10.74
N LYS A 110 -15.96 17.57 9.50
CA LYS A 110 -16.42 16.46 8.66
C LYS A 110 -15.47 15.26 8.73
N ASN A 111 -15.22 14.78 9.94
CA ASN A 111 -14.45 13.55 10.15
C ASN A 111 -15.27 12.32 9.70
N LYS A 112 -15.16 11.98 8.42
CA LYS A 112 -15.86 10.81 7.82
C LYS A 112 -15.28 9.47 8.30
N GLY A 113 -15.26 9.26 9.62
CA GLY A 113 -14.83 7.98 10.20
C GLY A 113 -13.33 7.74 10.20
N GLY A 114 -12.47 8.74 9.94
CA GLY A 114 -11.02 8.57 9.90
C GLY A 114 -10.43 8.09 11.23
N ALA A 115 -10.86 8.67 12.33
CA ALA A 115 -10.42 8.25 13.67
C ALA A 115 -10.91 6.84 14.02
N GLN A 116 -12.13 6.48 13.61
CA GLN A 116 -12.64 5.13 13.81
C GLN A 116 -11.88 4.13 12.95
N ALA A 117 -11.69 4.43 11.68
CA ALA A 117 -10.88 3.58 10.77
C ALA A 117 -9.47 3.37 11.29
N PHE A 118 -8.85 4.40 11.87
CA PHE A 118 -7.51 4.29 12.45
C PHE A 118 -7.49 3.35 13.69
N ARG A 119 -8.49 3.46 14.57
CA ARG A 119 -8.66 2.52 15.70
C ARG A 119 -8.87 1.08 15.21
N ASP A 120 -9.62 0.90 14.12
CA ASP A 120 -9.88 -0.41 13.54
C ASP A 120 -8.61 -0.99 12.88
N LEU A 121 -7.75 -0.15 12.27
CA LEU A 121 -6.42 -0.55 11.78
C LEU A 121 -5.50 -1.00 12.92
N ILE A 122 -5.49 -0.28 14.05
CA ILE A 122 -4.70 -0.67 15.24
C ILE A 122 -5.20 -2.02 15.78
N ARG A 123 -6.50 -2.20 15.87
CA ARG A 123 -7.09 -3.48 16.31
C ARG A 123 -6.75 -4.62 15.35
N TRP A 124 -6.84 -4.35 14.04
CA TRP A 124 -6.49 -5.32 13.02
C TRP A 124 -5.03 -5.75 13.11
N ILE A 125 -4.09 -4.81 13.12
CA ILE A 125 -2.66 -5.10 13.01
C ILE A 125 -2.13 -5.90 14.21
N ARG A 126 -2.71 -5.70 15.39
CA ARG A 126 -2.38 -6.46 16.62
C ARG A 126 -2.85 -7.92 16.55
N GLY A 127 -3.79 -8.24 15.67
CA GLY A 127 -4.33 -9.57 15.53
C GLY A 127 -5.29 -9.96 16.67
N ASP A 128 -5.57 -11.25 16.75
CA ASP A 128 -6.51 -11.87 17.70
C ASP A 128 -5.83 -12.89 18.64
N GLY A 129 -4.52 -12.75 18.85
CA GLY A 129 -3.72 -13.68 19.66
C GLY A 129 -3.03 -14.79 18.85
N ASN A 130 -3.39 -14.97 17.58
CA ASN A 130 -2.77 -15.97 16.68
C ASN A 130 -1.66 -15.37 15.80
N GLY A 131 -1.05 -14.28 16.23
CA GLY A 131 -0.02 -13.54 15.51
C GLY A 131 -0.49 -12.17 15.02
N GLY A 132 0.47 -11.35 14.62
CA GLY A 132 0.23 -10.04 14.06
C GLY A 132 -0.25 -10.12 12.61
N ARG A 133 -0.71 -8.98 12.09
CA ARG A 133 -1.23 -8.83 10.73
C ARG A 133 -0.55 -7.66 10.02
N CYS A 134 -0.69 -7.61 8.71
CA CYS A 134 -0.16 -6.54 7.88
C CYS A 134 -1.22 -5.48 7.63
N VAL A 135 -0.83 -4.20 7.73
CA VAL A 135 -1.60 -3.09 7.18
C VAL A 135 -0.80 -2.49 6.03
N ALA A 136 -1.35 -2.55 4.83
CA ALA A 136 -0.75 -1.95 3.64
C ALA A 136 -1.32 -0.53 3.42
N MET A 137 -0.42 0.43 3.26
CA MET A 137 -0.76 1.85 3.14
C MET A 137 -0.01 2.51 1.98
N THR A 138 -0.66 3.49 1.36
CA THR A 138 -0.04 4.47 0.47
C THR A 138 0.11 5.77 1.25
N PRO A 139 1.32 6.10 1.76
CA PRO A 139 1.48 7.17 2.75
C PRO A 139 1.30 8.58 2.19
N ASP A 140 1.37 8.75 0.86
CA ASP A 140 1.01 9.99 0.17
C ASP A 140 -0.52 10.21 0.07
N GLY A 141 -1.31 9.19 0.41
CA GLY A 141 -2.76 9.26 0.49
C GLY A 141 -3.44 9.46 -0.87
N PRO A 142 -4.78 9.53 -0.89
CA PRO A 142 -5.55 9.57 -2.16
C PRO A 142 -5.60 10.95 -2.83
N ARG A 143 -4.95 11.96 -2.27
CA ARG A 143 -4.99 13.35 -2.76
C ARG A 143 -3.61 13.94 -3.01
N GLY A 144 -2.55 13.23 -2.63
CA GLY A 144 -1.19 13.70 -2.74
C GLY A 144 -0.83 14.89 -1.81
N PRO A 145 0.24 15.56 -2.10
CA PRO A 145 1.07 15.43 -3.32
C PRO A 145 1.82 14.11 -3.41
N ALA A 146 2.14 13.68 -4.65
CA ALA A 146 2.85 12.44 -4.90
C ALA A 146 4.19 12.38 -4.16
N ARG A 147 4.49 11.22 -3.59
CA ARG A 147 5.74 10.94 -2.87
C ARG A 147 6.00 11.87 -1.68
N VAL A 148 4.96 12.47 -1.10
CA VAL A 148 5.04 13.21 0.15
C VAL A 148 4.28 12.44 1.23
N MET A 149 5.03 11.90 2.17
CA MET A 149 4.49 11.02 3.21
C MET A 149 3.73 11.81 4.28
N THR A 150 2.56 11.30 4.65
CA THR A 150 1.82 11.75 5.83
C THR A 150 2.19 10.91 7.06
N GLU A 151 1.99 11.44 8.26
CA GLU A 151 2.35 10.75 9.52
C GLU A 151 1.52 9.48 9.83
N GLY A 152 0.42 9.26 9.13
CA GLY A 152 -0.55 8.22 9.49
C GLY A 152 0.04 6.82 9.60
N SER A 153 0.94 6.45 8.69
CA SER A 153 1.64 5.16 8.69
C SER A 153 2.64 5.03 9.83
N LEU A 154 3.35 6.11 10.17
CA LEU A 154 4.28 6.14 11.29
C LEU A 154 3.56 6.08 12.63
N LYS A 155 2.44 6.82 12.78
CA LYS A 155 1.59 6.72 13.98
C LYS A 155 1.01 5.33 14.15
N LEU A 156 0.65 4.64 13.06
CA LEU A 156 0.23 3.25 13.14
C LEU A 156 1.36 2.35 13.63
N SER A 157 2.58 2.50 13.07
CA SER A 157 3.78 1.77 13.52
C SER A 157 4.06 2.03 15.01
N GLN A 158 4.06 3.29 15.44
CA GLN A 158 4.26 3.68 16.83
C GLN A 158 3.26 3.00 17.79
N MET A 159 1.96 3.08 17.47
CA MET A 159 0.90 2.57 18.33
C MET A 159 0.79 1.04 18.33
N SER A 160 1.29 0.37 17.30
CA SER A 160 1.26 -1.09 17.18
C SER A 160 2.61 -1.75 17.41
N GLU A 161 3.67 -0.96 17.61
CA GLU A 161 5.06 -1.43 17.71
C GLU A 161 5.49 -2.28 16.49
N ALA A 162 4.85 -2.04 15.36
CA ALA A 162 5.06 -2.77 14.14
C ALA A 162 6.23 -2.21 13.34
N PRO A 163 7.19 -3.02 12.89
CA PRO A 163 8.20 -2.58 11.94
C PRO A 163 7.55 -2.14 10.63
N ILE A 164 8.27 -1.32 9.88
CA ILE A 164 7.82 -0.78 8.61
C ILE A 164 8.57 -1.50 7.49
N VAL A 165 7.83 -2.05 6.55
CA VAL A 165 8.36 -2.57 5.28
C VAL A 165 8.03 -1.57 4.19
N VAL A 166 9.04 -1.13 3.45
CA VAL A 166 8.88 -0.27 2.27
C VAL A 166 9.09 -1.10 1.01
N LEU A 167 8.24 -0.90 0.01
CA LEU A 167 8.30 -1.61 -1.27
C LEU A 167 8.36 -0.64 -2.43
N GLY A 168 9.48 -0.65 -3.15
CA GLY A 168 9.62 -0.07 -4.48
C GLY A 168 9.33 -1.12 -5.54
N GLN A 169 8.48 -0.79 -6.50
CA GLN A 169 8.16 -1.70 -7.59
C GLN A 169 7.95 -0.96 -8.91
N SER A 170 8.41 -1.57 -9.99
CA SER A 170 8.29 -1.02 -11.34
C SER A 170 8.23 -2.13 -12.38
N THR A 171 7.73 -1.78 -13.56
CA THR A 171 7.83 -2.61 -14.77
C THR A 171 8.42 -1.78 -15.90
N LYS A 172 9.23 -2.40 -16.76
CA LYS A 172 9.91 -1.70 -17.86
C LYS A 172 8.90 -1.09 -18.85
N THR A 173 7.80 -1.80 -19.09
CA THR A 173 6.70 -1.31 -19.95
C THR A 173 5.46 -1.09 -19.12
N TYR A 174 4.89 0.09 -19.23
CA TYR A 174 3.70 0.53 -18.51
C TYR A 174 2.96 1.63 -19.26
N ILE A 175 1.72 1.87 -18.86
CA ILE A 175 0.96 3.06 -19.21
C ILE A 175 0.98 3.98 -18.00
N GLU A 176 1.43 5.22 -18.17
CA GLU A 176 1.41 6.23 -17.12
C GLU A 176 0.23 7.18 -17.33
N PHE A 177 -0.56 7.37 -16.28
CA PHE A 177 -1.65 8.33 -16.32
C PHE A 177 -1.16 9.74 -15.99
N ASN A 178 -1.78 10.73 -16.64
CA ASN A 178 -1.58 12.14 -16.29
C ASN A 178 -2.44 12.51 -15.05
N SER A 179 -2.19 11.82 -13.94
CA SER A 179 -2.81 12.03 -12.63
C SER A 179 -1.80 12.66 -11.65
N TRP A 180 -2.29 13.14 -10.51
CA TRP A 180 -1.44 13.74 -9.48
C TRP A 180 -0.33 12.81 -9.00
N ASP A 181 -0.57 11.49 -8.99
CA ASP A 181 0.34 10.43 -8.52
C ASP A 181 1.14 9.77 -9.65
N ARG A 182 0.95 10.18 -10.91
CA ARG A 182 1.57 9.58 -12.09
C ARG A 182 1.43 8.05 -12.07
N MET A 183 0.21 7.58 -11.81
CA MET A 183 -0.09 6.16 -11.65
C MET A 183 0.33 5.35 -12.88
N ARG A 184 1.07 4.26 -12.61
CA ARG A 184 1.55 3.35 -13.66
C ARG A 184 0.74 2.05 -13.67
N ILE A 185 0.19 1.70 -14.82
CA ILE A 185 -0.44 0.41 -15.07
C ILE A 185 0.57 -0.48 -15.80
N PRO A 186 0.95 -1.63 -15.25
CA PRO A 186 1.91 -2.53 -15.88
C PRO A 186 1.34 -3.10 -17.18
N LEU A 187 2.21 -3.36 -18.15
CA LEU A 187 1.87 -4.15 -19.34
C LEU A 187 2.40 -5.58 -19.18
N PRO A 188 1.75 -6.59 -19.80
CA PRO A 188 2.19 -7.97 -19.72
C PRO A 188 3.48 -8.23 -20.53
N PHE A 189 4.12 -9.38 -20.32
CA PHE A 189 5.31 -9.85 -21.05
C PHE A 189 6.51 -8.88 -20.96
N THR A 190 6.77 -8.37 -19.78
CA THR A 190 7.82 -7.37 -19.52
C THR A 190 8.82 -7.86 -18.47
N THR A 191 9.83 -7.04 -18.19
CA THR A 191 10.67 -7.18 -17.01
C THR A 191 10.16 -6.25 -15.91
N GLY A 192 10.25 -6.67 -14.64
CA GLY A 192 9.89 -5.89 -13.48
C GLY A 192 10.97 -5.95 -12.42
N ALA A 193 10.96 -4.98 -11.54
CA ALA A 193 11.83 -4.92 -10.37
C ALA A 193 11.00 -4.72 -9.10
N MET A 194 11.39 -5.39 -8.03
CA MET A 194 10.92 -5.19 -6.66
C MET A 194 12.12 -4.97 -5.77
N VAL A 195 12.10 -3.90 -5.01
CA VAL A 195 13.15 -3.57 -4.05
C VAL A 195 12.51 -3.39 -2.69
N TRP A 196 12.94 -4.18 -1.74
CA TRP A 196 12.43 -4.16 -0.39
C TRP A 196 13.35 -3.37 0.53
N GLY A 197 12.76 -2.76 1.57
CA GLY A 197 13.48 -2.17 2.68
C GLY A 197 12.72 -2.39 3.97
N VAL A 198 13.44 -2.46 5.09
CA VAL A 198 12.87 -2.63 6.41
C VAL A 198 13.36 -1.50 7.30
N LEU A 199 12.44 -0.85 7.98
CA LEU A 199 12.72 0.14 9.01
C LEU A 199 12.20 -0.38 10.36
N PRO A 200 12.85 -0.04 11.47
CA PRO A 200 12.38 -0.41 12.80
C PRO A 200 11.00 0.21 13.07
N ALA A 201 10.32 -0.33 14.07
CA ALA A 201 9.10 0.29 14.60
C ALA A 201 9.41 1.68 15.15
N VAL A 202 8.47 2.61 14.97
CA VAL A 202 8.58 3.95 15.58
C VAL A 202 8.49 3.80 17.09
N PRO A 203 9.45 4.37 17.87
CA PRO A 203 9.44 4.26 19.33
C PRO A 203 8.17 4.87 19.94
N THR A 204 7.65 4.26 21.01
CA THR A 204 6.40 4.69 21.66
C THR A 204 6.45 6.11 22.23
N HIS A 205 7.62 6.55 22.69
CA HIS A 205 7.86 7.88 23.28
C HIS A 205 8.53 8.84 22.28
N THR A 206 8.02 8.90 21.04
CA THR A 206 8.52 9.83 20.01
C THR A 206 7.73 11.13 20.09
N ASP A 207 8.42 12.26 20.30
CA ASP A 207 7.85 13.60 20.24
C ASP A 207 7.60 14.06 18.78
N ASP A 208 6.96 15.21 18.61
CA ASP A 208 6.59 15.71 17.28
C ASP A 208 7.82 16.01 16.40
N THR A 209 8.92 16.48 16.98
CA THR A 209 10.17 16.78 16.25
C THR A 209 10.84 15.50 15.76
N ALA A 210 10.95 14.50 16.64
CA ALA A 210 11.48 13.20 16.29
C ALA A 210 10.56 12.45 15.31
N MET A 211 9.23 12.60 15.44
CA MET A 211 8.26 12.03 14.50
C MET A 211 8.45 12.60 13.10
N GLU A 212 8.65 13.90 12.95
CA GLU A 212 8.91 14.51 11.63
C GLU A 212 10.24 14.04 11.04
N ALA A 213 11.30 13.90 11.84
CA ALA A 213 12.57 13.34 11.38
C ALA A 213 12.41 11.89 10.89
N LEU A 214 11.68 11.04 11.64
CA LEU A 214 11.37 9.68 11.23
C LEU A 214 10.49 9.62 9.99
N ARG A 215 9.54 10.55 9.85
CA ARG A 215 8.71 10.68 8.65
C ARG A 215 9.56 10.95 7.41
N LEU A 216 10.48 11.91 7.49
CA LEU A 216 11.40 12.22 6.40
C LEU A 216 12.32 11.05 6.08
N GLN A 217 12.83 10.36 7.08
CA GLN A 217 13.65 9.17 6.89
C GLN A 217 12.87 8.05 6.16
N ALA A 218 11.63 7.79 6.57
CA ALA A 218 10.77 6.78 5.94
C ALA A 218 10.37 7.18 4.50
N GLU A 219 10.12 8.48 4.26
CA GLU A 219 9.87 9.03 2.92
C GLU A 219 11.06 8.82 1.99
N GLN A 220 12.27 9.12 2.47
CA GLN A 220 13.52 8.91 1.73
C GLN A 220 13.76 7.43 1.46
N ALA A 221 13.53 6.56 2.44
CA ALA A 221 13.68 5.12 2.28
C ALA A 221 12.71 4.57 1.21
N LEU A 222 11.43 4.95 1.27
CA LEU A 222 10.43 4.52 0.30
C LEU A 222 10.70 5.08 -1.10
N THR A 223 11.14 6.33 -1.20
CA THR A 223 11.58 6.94 -2.46
C THR A 223 12.79 6.20 -3.01
N GLY A 224 13.79 5.93 -2.18
CA GLY A 224 15.02 5.26 -2.57
C GLY A 224 14.78 3.84 -3.13
N VAL A 225 13.94 3.02 -2.50
CA VAL A 225 13.61 1.70 -3.05
C VAL A 225 12.78 1.79 -4.33
N THR A 226 11.93 2.82 -4.47
CA THR A 226 11.15 3.05 -5.69
C THR A 226 12.04 3.46 -6.86
N ASP A 227 12.95 4.40 -6.62
CA ASP A 227 13.92 4.87 -7.61
C ASP A 227 14.92 3.77 -8.00
N ARG A 228 15.31 2.94 -7.03
CA ARG A 228 16.13 1.77 -7.30
C ARG A 228 15.42 0.78 -8.22
N ALA A 229 14.12 0.53 -8.01
CA ALA A 229 13.32 -0.34 -8.88
C ALA A 229 13.22 0.23 -10.31
N ASP A 230 13.05 1.54 -10.47
CA ASP A 230 13.08 2.20 -11.78
C ASP A 230 14.47 2.08 -12.42
N THR A 231 15.54 2.33 -11.69
CA THR A 231 16.95 2.27 -12.17
C THR A 231 17.34 0.87 -12.66
N LEU A 232 16.93 -0.19 -11.93
CA LEU A 232 17.18 -1.58 -12.34
C LEU A 232 16.62 -1.92 -13.72
N LEU A 233 15.59 -1.21 -14.16
CA LEU A 233 14.94 -1.38 -15.46
C LEU A 233 15.42 -0.37 -16.50
N GLY A 234 16.41 0.49 -16.16
CA GLY A 234 16.90 1.55 -17.04
C GLY A 234 15.87 2.67 -17.25
N LEU A 235 14.93 2.84 -16.31
CA LEU A 235 13.98 3.95 -16.29
C LEU A 235 14.57 5.12 -15.49
N ARG A 236 14.12 6.33 -15.83
CA ARG A 236 14.41 7.51 -15.00
C ARG A 236 13.49 7.53 -13.78
N PRO A 237 14.02 7.72 -12.57
CA PRO A 237 13.24 7.88 -11.33
C PRO A 237 12.28 9.06 -11.35
#